data_eed5fd1525f00c6f4b12a17897cdd1b3
#
_entry.id   eed5fd1525f00c6f4b12a17897cdd1b3
#
_cell.length_a   1.000
_cell.length_b   1.000
_cell.length_c   1.000
_cell.angle_alpha   90.00
_cell.angle_beta   90.00
_cell.angle_gamma   90.00
#
_symmetry.space_group_name_H-M   'P 1'
#
loop_
_entity.id
_entity.type
_entity.pdbx_description
1 polymer ?
#
loop_
_entity_poly.entity_id
_entity_poly.type
_entity_poly.pdbx_seq_one_letter_code
_entity_poly.pdbx_strand_id
1 'polypeptide(L)'
;SGLVGSEMCIRDSQETTLETRERLAAKVFRHTARYDAMIADYLTKKTHEEFPESMTITFDKVQDLRYGENPHQKAAFYKGMNPQYSLANATQLHGKELSYNNIQDGNAAIEILKDFEGQYAAVGVKHMNPCGVGIGENIEAAWDKAYEADSISIFGGIVALNAKVEKGLAEKLSKIFLEIIIAPDFSDEALEILTRKKNIRLMKLDTSLSVSSALKYTNVNDGLLVQEMDQHTINEEDLKCVTNRKPTEEEIKQLLFGWKVVKHVKSNAIVSVSYTHLRAHETGAYL
;
A
#
# COMPACT_ATOMS: atom_id res chain seq x y z
N SER A 1 19.17 5.76 23.91
CA SER A 1 20.57 6.00 23.51
C SER A 1 20.92 7.47 23.30
N GLY A 2 19.94 8.40 23.18
CA GLY A 2 20.19 9.83 23.00
C GLY A 2 20.50 10.61 24.29
N LEU A 3 20.16 10.07 25.45
CA LEU A 3 20.40 10.69 26.76
C LEU A 3 21.87 10.60 27.17
N VAL A 4 22.54 9.49 26.84
CA VAL A 4 23.93 9.22 27.26
C VAL A 4 24.92 10.29 26.75
N GLY A 5 24.78 10.77 25.52
CA GLY A 5 25.64 11.82 24.98
C GLY A 5 25.40 13.20 25.60
N SER A 6 24.13 13.54 25.94
CA SER A 6 23.80 14.79 26.62
C SER A 6 24.23 14.77 28.10
N GLU A 7 24.10 13.65 28.78
CA GLU A 7 24.57 13.46 30.16
C GLU A 7 26.08 13.55 30.25
N MET A 8 26.83 13.00 29.29
CA MET A 8 28.31 13.14 29.26
C MET A 8 28.71 14.60 29.08
N CYS A 9 28.09 15.35 28.15
CA CYS A 9 28.38 16.76 27.96
C CYS A 9 28.09 17.59 29.24
N ILE A 10 26.97 17.34 29.92
CA ILE A 10 26.61 18.03 31.18
C ILE A 10 27.60 17.67 32.29
N ARG A 11 28.06 16.43 32.35
CA ARG A 11 28.98 15.94 33.38
C ARG A 11 30.38 16.51 33.21
N ASP A 12 30.86 16.64 31.96
CA ASP A 12 32.25 17.04 31.69
C ASP A 12 32.41 18.58 31.60
N SER A 13 31.41 19.32 31.09
CA SER A 13 31.48 20.78 30.91
C SER A 13 30.57 21.57 31.86
N GLN A 14 29.69 20.91 32.59
CA GLN A 14 28.59 21.50 33.39
C GLN A 14 27.66 22.44 32.58
N GLU A 15 27.83 22.49 31.26
CA GLU A 15 27.01 23.31 30.35
C GLU A 15 26.60 22.50 29.12
N THR A 16 25.48 22.90 28.51
CA THR A 16 25.02 22.42 27.22
C THR A 16 25.11 23.54 26.21
N THR A 17 25.53 23.21 24.97
CA THR A 17 25.53 24.20 23.89
C THR A 17 24.10 24.66 23.55
N LEU A 18 23.97 25.86 23.02
CA LEU A 18 22.67 26.40 22.56
C LEU A 18 22.02 25.46 21.56
N GLU A 19 22.76 24.93 20.57
CA GLU A 19 22.29 23.98 19.58
C GLU A 19 21.71 22.72 20.23
N THR A 20 22.37 22.19 21.27
CA THR A 20 21.86 21.03 22.01
C THR A 20 20.53 21.34 22.70
N ARG A 21 20.43 22.52 23.34
CA ARG A 21 19.19 22.98 24.00
C ARG A 21 18.05 23.16 23.02
N GLU A 22 18.29 23.78 21.88
CA GLU A 22 17.29 23.97 20.82
C GLU A 22 16.81 22.63 20.24
N ARG A 23 17.75 21.69 19.99
CA ARG A 23 17.42 20.33 19.53
C ARG A 23 16.56 19.56 20.54
N LEU A 24 16.88 19.65 21.83
CA LEU A 24 16.10 19.02 22.89
C LEU A 24 14.74 19.70 23.08
N ALA A 25 14.65 21.00 23.00
CA ALA A 25 13.40 21.74 23.03
C ALA A 25 12.48 21.32 21.87
N ALA A 26 13.01 21.27 20.64
CA ALA A 26 12.27 20.79 19.49
C ALA A 26 11.77 19.34 19.67
N LYS A 27 12.55 18.47 20.34
CA LYS A 27 12.14 17.10 20.67
C LYS A 27 10.98 17.09 21.66
N VAL A 28 11.04 17.92 22.71
CA VAL A 28 9.98 18.05 23.72
C VAL A 28 8.68 18.50 23.07
N PHE A 29 8.72 19.60 22.29
CA PHE A 29 7.50 20.12 21.64
C PHE A 29 6.90 19.14 20.62
N ARG A 30 7.71 18.40 19.86
CA ARG A 30 7.18 17.32 19.01
C ARG A 30 6.50 16.20 19.82
N HIS A 31 7.05 15.90 21.02
CA HIS A 31 6.47 14.86 21.88
C HIS A 31 5.13 15.29 22.45
N THR A 32 5.02 16.52 22.98
CA THR A 32 3.78 17.06 23.52
C THR A 32 2.72 17.28 22.42
N ALA A 33 3.10 17.87 21.28
CA ALA A 33 2.19 18.04 20.14
C ALA A 33 1.63 16.70 19.63
N ARG A 34 2.48 15.65 19.58
CA ARG A 34 2.03 14.29 19.23
C ARG A 34 1.01 13.77 20.24
N TYR A 35 1.25 13.96 21.52
CA TYR A 35 0.32 13.54 22.58
C TYR A 35 -1.02 14.26 22.48
N ASP A 36 -1.00 15.58 22.31
CA ASP A 36 -2.22 16.38 22.16
C ASP A 36 -2.99 16.00 20.87
N ALA A 37 -2.28 15.73 19.77
CA ALA A 37 -2.89 15.24 18.54
C ALA A 37 -3.61 13.90 18.71
N MET A 38 -3.05 12.98 19.52
CA MET A 38 -3.71 11.70 19.85
C MET A 38 -5.01 11.92 20.62
N ILE A 39 -5.00 12.82 21.58
CA ILE A 39 -6.19 13.16 22.39
C ILE A 39 -7.25 13.82 21.49
N ALA A 40 -6.84 14.75 20.62
CA ALA A 40 -7.73 15.41 19.68
C ALA A 40 -8.40 14.40 18.74
N ASP A 41 -7.63 13.49 18.10
CA ASP A 41 -8.17 12.43 17.23
C ASP A 41 -9.16 11.52 17.98
N TYR A 42 -8.82 11.10 19.22
CA TYR A 42 -9.69 10.29 20.04
C TYR A 42 -11.02 11.00 20.37
N LEU A 43 -10.96 12.26 20.78
CA LEU A 43 -12.16 13.02 21.16
C LEU A 43 -13.02 13.35 19.93
N THR A 44 -12.42 13.73 18.80
CA THR A 44 -13.12 13.96 17.54
C THR A 44 -13.90 12.72 17.08
N LYS A 45 -13.29 11.53 17.15
CA LYS A 45 -13.96 10.26 16.86
C LYS A 45 -15.09 9.98 17.84
N LYS A 46 -14.90 10.28 19.13
CA LYS A 46 -15.91 10.07 20.18
C LYS A 46 -17.11 11.01 20.03
N THR A 47 -16.91 12.20 19.53
CA THR A 47 -17.98 13.20 19.25
C THR A 47 -18.62 13.01 17.88
N HIS A 48 -18.17 12.03 17.08
CA HIS A 48 -18.65 11.76 15.72
C HIS A 48 -18.55 12.97 14.78
N GLU A 49 -17.53 13.80 14.98
CA GLU A 49 -17.22 14.94 14.11
C GLU A 49 -16.34 14.47 12.97
N GLU A 50 -16.87 14.40 11.75
CA GLU A 50 -16.17 13.84 10.59
C GLU A 50 -15.07 14.80 10.07
N PHE A 51 -15.35 16.09 9.98
CA PHE A 51 -14.44 17.12 9.48
C PHE A 51 -14.37 18.30 10.45
N PRO A 52 -13.47 18.24 11.46
CA PRO A 52 -13.34 19.31 12.46
C PRO A 52 -12.81 20.61 11.83
N GLU A 53 -13.15 21.76 12.45
CA GLU A 53 -12.67 23.07 12.00
C GLU A 53 -11.14 23.18 11.93
N SER A 54 -10.44 22.43 12.78
CA SER A 54 -8.96 22.35 12.77
C SER A 54 -8.54 20.88 12.86
N MET A 55 -7.72 20.45 11.93
CA MET A 55 -7.23 19.07 11.85
C MET A 55 -5.76 19.00 12.26
N THR A 56 -5.46 18.13 13.20
CA THR A 56 -4.08 17.81 13.58
C THR A 56 -3.76 16.37 13.21
N ILE A 57 -2.74 16.17 12.37
CA ILE A 57 -2.31 14.85 11.91
C ILE A 57 -0.88 14.62 12.38
N THR A 58 -0.62 13.43 12.92
CA THR A 58 0.73 13.07 13.36
C THR A 58 1.13 11.70 12.82
N PHE A 59 2.40 11.61 12.43
CA PHE A 59 3.02 10.42 11.89
C PHE A 59 4.39 10.19 12.53
N ASP A 60 4.75 8.94 12.74
CA ASP A 60 6.07 8.53 13.20
C ASP A 60 6.96 8.16 12.02
N LYS A 61 8.20 8.66 12.01
CA LYS A 61 9.17 8.36 10.96
C LYS A 61 9.55 6.87 11.00
N VAL A 62 9.42 6.20 9.86
CA VAL A 62 9.81 4.79 9.67
C VAL A 62 11.26 4.72 9.20
N GLN A 63 11.57 5.45 8.11
CA GLN A 63 12.91 5.45 7.53
C GLN A 63 13.18 6.71 6.71
N ASP A 64 14.45 7.04 6.55
CA ASP A 64 14.91 7.97 5.51
C ASP A 64 14.96 7.22 4.19
N LEU A 65 14.46 7.84 3.12
CA LEU A 65 14.50 7.27 1.78
C LEU A 65 15.73 7.80 1.05
N ARG A 66 16.31 6.97 0.19
CA ARG A 66 17.47 7.36 -0.60
C ARG A 66 17.23 8.63 -1.43
N TYR A 67 16.01 8.74 -1.99
CA TYR A 67 15.49 9.92 -2.70
C TYR A 67 13.95 9.78 -2.82
N GLY A 68 13.27 10.83 -3.26
CA GLY A 68 11.85 10.83 -3.52
C GLY A 68 11.48 10.20 -4.86
N GLU A 69 10.51 10.77 -5.54
CA GLU A 69 10.14 10.32 -6.89
C GLU A 69 11.32 10.47 -7.87
N ASN A 70 12.06 11.55 -7.73
CA ASN A 70 13.25 11.86 -8.54
C ASN A 70 14.53 11.88 -7.69
N PRO A 71 15.71 11.54 -8.28
CA PRO A 71 16.96 11.38 -7.54
C PRO A 71 17.45 12.59 -6.75
N HIS A 72 17.05 13.80 -7.15
CA HIS A 72 17.43 15.06 -6.48
C HIS A 72 16.54 15.44 -5.28
N GLN A 73 15.44 14.73 -5.08
CA GLN A 73 14.48 15.03 -4.02
C GLN A 73 14.80 14.25 -2.75
N LYS A 74 14.94 14.94 -1.62
CA LYS A 74 15.04 14.29 -0.31
C LYS A 74 13.67 13.77 0.10
N ALA A 75 13.63 12.59 0.71
CA ALA A 75 12.37 11.98 1.16
C ALA A 75 12.56 11.14 2.42
N ALA A 76 11.46 10.93 3.12
CA ALA A 76 11.35 10.03 4.25
C ALA A 76 9.97 9.37 4.26
N PHE A 77 9.89 8.19 4.84
CA PHE A 77 8.63 7.47 5.02
C PHE A 77 8.17 7.58 6.46
N TYR A 78 6.90 7.88 6.63
CA TYR A 78 6.24 8.02 7.92
C TYR A 78 5.04 7.08 7.97
N LYS A 79 4.68 6.59 9.16
CA LYS A 79 3.46 5.82 9.40
C LYS A 79 2.55 6.49 10.41
N GLY A 80 1.26 6.27 10.27
CA GLY A 80 0.25 6.68 11.23
C GLY A 80 0.41 5.96 12.57
N MET A 81 -0.23 6.52 13.59
CA MET A 81 -0.11 5.98 14.96
C MET A 81 -0.96 4.75 15.21
N ASN A 82 -2.07 4.62 14.50
CA ASN A 82 -2.96 3.47 14.61
C ASN A 82 -2.55 2.43 13.56
N PRO A 83 -2.00 1.28 13.96
CA PRO A 83 -1.62 0.23 13.01
C PRO A 83 -2.83 -0.24 12.19
N GLN A 84 -2.64 -0.35 10.89
CA GLN A 84 -3.65 -0.81 9.94
C GLN A 84 -3.03 -1.84 8.99
N TYR A 85 -3.88 -2.64 8.35
CA TYR A 85 -3.46 -3.52 7.26
C TYR A 85 -2.93 -2.70 6.09
N SER A 86 -1.61 -2.49 6.07
CA SER A 86 -0.93 -1.62 5.12
C SER A 86 0.55 -1.96 4.98
N LEU A 87 1.17 -1.47 3.93
CA LEU A 87 2.61 -1.62 3.72
C LEU A 87 3.45 -0.99 4.86
N ALA A 88 2.95 0.08 5.48
CA ALA A 88 3.65 0.77 6.57
C ALA A 88 3.82 -0.10 7.83
N ASN A 89 2.98 -1.12 7.99
CA ASN A 89 3.03 -2.07 9.09
C ASN A 89 3.48 -3.48 8.65
N ALA A 90 3.87 -3.65 7.38
CA ALA A 90 4.41 -4.90 6.89
C ALA A 90 5.84 -5.14 7.41
N THR A 91 6.21 -6.40 7.57
CA THR A 91 7.58 -6.81 7.95
C THR A 91 8.36 -7.13 6.68
N GLN A 92 9.49 -6.47 6.49
CA GLN A 92 10.40 -6.82 5.41
C GLN A 92 11.26 -8.03 5.82
N LEU A 93 11.10 -9.15 5.10
CA LEU A 93 11.83 -10.40 5.36
C LEU A 93 13.15 -10.47 4.58
N HIS A 94 13.22 -9.82 3.41
CA HIS A 94 14.40 -9.90 2.54
C HIS A 94 14.50 -8.67 1.63
N GLY A 95 15.72 -8.43 1.13
CA GLY A 95 16.01 -7.44 0.09
C GLY A 95 16.50 -6.10 0.62
N LYS A 96 16.69 -5.15 -0.30
CA LYS A 96 17.09 -3.78 0.01
C LYS A 96 15.93 -3.00 0.62
N GLU A 97 16.22 -1.89 1.29
CA GLU A 97 15.20 -0.93 1.73
C GLU A 97 14.25 -0.53 0.60
N LEU A 98 13.01 -0.24 0.97
CA LEU A 98 12.00 0.24 0.03
C LEU A 98 12.38 1.63 -0.48
N SER A 99 12.21 1.87 -1.77
CA SER A 99 12.28 3.21 -2.37
C SER A 99 10.93 3.92 -2.27
N TYR A 100 10.92 5.22 -2.55
CA TYR A 100 9.71 6.03 -2.64
C TYR A 100 8.67 5.40 -3.59
N ASN A 101 9.08 5.06 -4.81
CA ASN A 101 8.20 4.43 -5.80
C ASN A 101 7.76 3.03 -5.38
N ASN A 102 8.63 2.25 -4.72
CA ASN A 102 8.23 0.95 -4.17
C ASN A 102 7.10 1.05 -3.16
N ILE A 103 7.12 2.08 -2.31
CA ILE A 103 6.08 2.31 -1.30
C ILE A 103 4.76 2.69 -1.98
N GLN A 104 4.80 3.57 -2.99
CA GLN A 104 3.60 3.97 -3.74
C GLN A 104 2.98 2.79 -4.50
N ASP A 105 3.78 2.05 -5.24
CA ASP A 105 3.33 0.90 -6.03
C ASP A 105 2.82 -0.24 -5.13
N GLY A 106 3.54 -0.52 -4.03
CA GLY A 106 3.13 -1.52 -3.04
C GLY A 106 1.82 -1.17 -2.35
N ASN A 107 1.63 0.10 -2.01
CA ASN A 107 0.36 0.57 -1.46
C ASN A 107 -0.78 0.41 -2.47
N ALA A 108 -0.58 0.78 -3.73
CA ALA A 108 -1.59 0.60 -4.79
C ALA A 108 -1.96 -0.89 -4.95
N ALA A 109 -0.99 -1.80 -4.92
CA ALA A 109 -1.24 -3.23 -5.02
C ALA A 109 -2.07 -3.76 -3.85
N ILE A 110 -1.78 -3.30 -2.61
CA ILE A 110 -2.54 -3.68 -1.42
C ILE A 110 -3.97 -3.14 -1.46
N GLU A 111 -4.16 -1.88 -1.89
CA GLU A 111 -5.51 -1.29 -1.98
C GLU A 111 -6.40 -2.07 -2.97
N ILE A 112 -5.87 -2.48 -4.12
CA ILE A 112 -6.61 -3.33 -5.06
C ILE A 112 -6.93 -4.69 -4.43
N LEU A 113 -5.95 -5.29 -3.73
CA LEU A 113 -6.09 -6.62 -3.14
C LEU A 113 -7.20 -6.69 -2.08
N LYS A 114 -7.44 -5.61 -1.34
CA LYS A 114 -8.50 -5.50 -0.32
C LYS A 114 -9.90 -5.75 -0.87
N ASP A 115 -10.17 -5.41 -2.13
CA ASP A 115 -11.48 -5.63 -2.75
C ASP A 115 -11.79 -7.10 -3.08
N PHE A 116 -10.80 -7.99 -2.91
CA PHE A 116 -10.91 -9.42 -3.18
C PHE A 116 -10.88 -10.28 -1.90
N GLU A 117 -11.36 -9.72 -0.78
CA GLU A 117 -11.53 -10.48 0.45
C GLU A 117 -12.44 -11.70 0.22
N GLY A 118 -12.08 -12.84 0.82
CA GLY A 118 -12.82 -14.10 0.66
C GLY A 118 -12.55 -14.88 -0.63
N GLN A 119 -11.70 -14.38 -1.53
CA GLN A 119 -11.28 -15.04 -2.77
C GLN A 119 -9.76 -15.09 -2.84
N TYR A 120 -9.17 -16.12 -3.45
CA TYR A 120 -7.74 -16.08 -3.76
C TYR A 120 -7.48 -15.07 -4.88
N ALA A 121 -6.65 -14.08 -4.60
CA ALA A 121 -6.35 -13.01 -5.54
C ALA A 121 -4.86 -12.69 -5.63
N ALA A 122 -4.41 -12.40 -6.84
CA ALA A 122 -3.08 -11.92 -7.15
C ALA A 122 -3.17 -10.62 -7.95
N VAL A 123 -2.39 -9.61 -7.56
CA VAL A 123 -2.38 -8.28 -8.15
C VAL A 123 -0.96 -7.91 -8.54
N GLY A 124 -0.73 -7.67 -9.83
CA GLY A 124 0.49 -7.10 -10.36
C GLY A 124 0.31 -5.60 -10.60
N VAL A 125 1.24 -4.78 -10.09
CA VAL A 125 1.21 -3.32 -10.21
C VAL A 125 2.52 -2.79 -10.76
N LYS A 126 2.41 -1.78 -11.61
CA LYS A 126 3.54 -0.99 -12.09
C LYS A 126 3.12 0.47 -12.26
N HIS A 127 3.91 1.40 -11.70
CA HIS A 127 3.59 2.84 -11.73
C HIS A 127 2.22 3.17 -11.13
N MET A 128 1.89 2.53 -10.00
CA MET A 128 0.63 2.63 -9.26
C MET A 128 -0.63 2.16 -10.03
N ASN A 129 -0.47 1.50 -11.19
CA ASN A 129 -1.59 0.96 -11.96
C ASN A 129 -1.53 -0.57 -12.00
N PRO A 130 -2.69 -1.24 -11.96
CA PRO A 130 -2.73 -2.68 -12.13
C PRO A 130 -2.35 -3.05 -13.58
N CYS A 131 -1.33 -3.86 -13.74
CA CYS A 131 -0.97 -4.47 -15.03
C CYS A 131 -1.54 -5.88 -15.18
N GLY A 132 -1.91 -6.52 -14.09
CA GLY A 132 -2.60 -7.80 -14.10
C GLY A 132 -3.26 -8.07 -12.76
N VAL A 133 -4.53 -8.48 -12.79
CA VAL A 133 -5.28 -8.93 -11.62
C VAL A 133 -5.93 -10.26 -11.96
N GLY A 134 -5.78 -11.24 -11.08
CA GLY A 134 -6.37 -12.56 -11.26
C GLY A 134 -6.99 -13.10 -9.97
N ILE A 135 -8.11 -13.81 -10.12
CA ILE A 135 -8.75 -14.58 -9.05
C ILE A 135 -8.81 -16.06 -9.44
N GLY A 136 -8.71 -16.93 -8.46
CA GLY A 136 -8.65 -18.38 -8.72
C GLY A 136 -9.19 -19.24 -7.58
N GLU A 137 -9.23 -20.54 -7.81
CA GLU A 137 -9.57 -21.54 -6.79
C GLU A 137 -8.47 -21.73 -5.73
N ASN A 138 -7.27 -21.30 -6.06
CA ASN A 138 -6.12 -21.22 -5.17
C ASN A 138 -5.22 -20.05 -5.61
N ILE A 139 -4.24 -19.72 -4.79
CA ILE A 139 -3.37 -18.56 -5.05
C ILE A 139 -2.44 -18.73 -6.26
N GLU A 140 -2.06 -19.97 -6.60
CA GLU A 140 -1.27 -20.24 -7.80
C GLU A 140 -2.08 -19.99 -9.07
N ALA A 141 -3.34 -20.44 -9.11
CA ALA A 141 -4.25 -20.18 -10.22
C ALA A 141 -4.58 -18.68 -10.37
N ALA A 142 -4.71 -17.98 -9.25
CA ALA A 142 -4.90 -16.52 -9.26
C ALA A 142 -3.66 -15.82 -9.85
N TRP A 143 -2.46 -16.25 -9.45
CA TRP A 143 -1.21 -15.72 -10.01
C TRP A 143 -1.08 -16.00 -11.51
N ASP A 144 -1.34 -17.22 -11.94
CA ASP A 144 -1.21 -17.59 -13.36
C ASP A 144 -2.06 -16.68 -14.23
N LYS A 145 -3.31 -16.41 -13.82
CA LYS A 145 -4.21 -15.49 -14.51
C LYS A 145 -3.74 -14.03 -14.48
N ALA A 146 -3.26 -13.54 -13.33
CA ALA A 146 -2.72 -12.20 -13.22
C ALA A 146 -1.50 -12.02 -14.14
N TYR A 147 -0.66 -13.03 -14.24
CA TYR A 147 0.52 -13.02 -15.11
C TYR A 147 0.13 -13.11 -16.59
N GLU A 148 -0.83 -13.94 -16.94
CA GLU A 148 -1.32 -14.09 -18.32
C GLU A 148 -1.96 -12.80 -18.85
N ALA A 149 -2.57 -12.02 -17.98
CA ALA A 149 -3.21 -10.74 -18.35
C ALA A 149 -2.24 -9.77 -19.02
N ASP A 150 -1.02 -9.61 -18.48
CA ASP A 150 0.04 -8.82 -19.11
C ASP A 150 1.43 -9.25 -18.59
N SER A 151 1.94 -10.33 -19.12
CA SER A 151 3.27 -10.86 -18.76
C SER A 151 4.44 -9.92 -19.07
N ILE A 152 4.24 -8.97 -19.97
CA ILE A 152 5.28 -8.00 -20.37
C ILE A 152 5.33 -6.87 -19.34
N SER A 153 4.20 -6.27 -19.00
CA SER A 153 4.15 -5.13 -18.10
C SER A 153 4.47 -5.51 -16.64
N ILE A 154 4.15 -6.74 -16.23
CA ILE A 154 4.42 -7.22 -14.86
C ILE A 154 5.93 -7.37 -14.58
N PHE A 155 6.76 -7.45 -15.62
CA PHE A 155 8.21 -7.51 -15.47
C PHE A 155 8.75 -6.24 -14.81
N GLY A 156 9.47 -6.39 -13.71
CA GLY A 156 9.96 -5.28 -12.88
C GLY A 156 8.88 -4.61 -12.04
N GLY A 157 7.69 -5.20 -11.96
CA GLY A 157 6.59 -4.72 -11.14
C GLY A 157 6.60 -5.26 -9.71
N ILE A 158 5.53 -4.96 -9.01
CA ILE A 158 5.22 -5.42 -7.65
C ILE A 158 4.04 -6.39 -7.72
N VAL A 159 4.12 -7.45 -6.94
CA VAL A 159 3.04 -8.44 -6.82
C VAL A 159 2.53 -8.47 -5.38
N ALA A 160 1.22 -8.33 -5.20
CA ALA A 160 0.54 -8.54 -3.94
C ALA A 160 -0.39 -9.77 -4.02
N LEU A 161 -0.37 -10.56 -2.97
CA LEU A 161 -1.08 -11.83 -2.85
C LEU A 161 -1.82 -11.86 -1.50
N ASN A 162 -3.04 -12.38 -1.47
CA ASN A 162 -3.81 -12.47 -0.23
C ASN A 162 -3.77 -13.84 0.46
N ALA A 163 -2.88 -14.71 0.02
CA ALA A 163 -2.61 -15.99 0.66
C ALA A 163 -1.11 -16.25 0.79
N LYS A 164 -0.76 -17.22 1.63
CA LYS A 164 0.63 -17.63 1.87
C LYS A 164 1.30 -18.10 0.58
N VAL A 165 2.56 -17.70 0.40
CA VAL A 165 3.40 -18.14 -0.71
C VAL A 165 4.06 -19.46 -0.33
N GLU A 166 3.63 -20.52 -1.00
CA GLU A 166 4.21 -21.83 -0.87
C GLU A 166 5.27 -22.09 -1.98
N LYS A 167 5.98 -23.21 -1.90
CA LYS A 167 7.06 -23.58 -2.81
C LYS A 167 6.69 -23.46 -4.30
N GLY A 168 5.54 -24.02 -4.71
CA GLY A 168 5.10 -24.03 -6.11
C GLY A 168 4.95 -22.64 -6.70
N LEU A 169 4.30 -21.75 -5.94
CA LEU A 169 4.14 -20.35 -6.32
C LEU A 169 5.49 -19.61 -6.33
N ALA A 170 6.35 -19.87 -5.33
CA ALA A 170 7.68 -19.26 -5.27
C ALA A 170 8.54 -19.62 -6.49
N GLU A 171 8.46 -20.86 -6.97
CA GLU A 171 9.15 -21.30 -8.20
C GLU A 171 8.66 -20.53 -9.44
N LYS A 172 7.36 -20.26 -9.55
CA LYS A 172 6.79 -19.44 -10.63
C LYS A 172 7.26 -17.98 -10.54
N LEU A 173 7.12 -17.35 -9.37
CA LEU A 173 7.54 -15.97 -9.10
C LEU A 173 9.06 -15.76 -9.30
N SER A 174 9.84 -16.79 -8.99
CA SER A 174 11.30 -16.73 -9.14
C SER A 174 11.79 -16.66 -10.60
N LYS A 175 10.97 -17.07 -11.57
CA LYS A 175 11.32 -17.04 -13.00
C LYS A 175 11.25 -15.64 -13.61
N ILE A 176 10.60 -14.71 -12.92
CA ILE A 176 10.33 -13.35 -13.40
C ILE A 176 11.16 -12.36 -12.57
N PHE A 177 11.60 -11.28 -13.18
CA PHE A 177 12.15 -10.16 -12.41
C PHE A 177 11.00 -9.39 -11.79
N LEU A 178 10.91 -9.43 -10.46
CA LEU A 178 9.99 -8.65 -9.64
C LEU A 178 10.78 -7.81 -8.64
N GLU A 179 10.30 -6.62 -8.34
CA GLU A 179 10.94 -5.77 -7.34
C GLU A 179 10.48 -6.11 -5.92
N ILE A 180 9.18 -6.39 -5.75
CA ILE A 180 8.59 -6.69 -4.44
C ILE A 180 7.55 -7.80 -4.61
N ILE A 181 7.52 -8.71 -3.63
CA ILE A 181 6.40 -9.62 -3.41
C ILE A 181 5.84 -9.33 -2.03
N ILE A 182 4.54 -9.10 -1.98
CA ILE A 182 3.78 -8.78 -0.76
C ILE A 182 2.80 -9.92 -0.52
N ALA A 183 2.83 -10.53 0.65
CA ALA A 183 1.93 -11.63 1.00
C ALA A 183 1.69 -11.70 2.51
N PRO A 184 0.63 -12.39 2.98
CA PRO A 184 0.41 -12.64 4.40
C PRO A 184 1.52 -13.44 5.06
N ASP A 185 2.09 -14.40 4.32
CA ASP A 185 3.17 -15.26 4.83
C ASP A 185 3.94 -15.93 3.68
N PHE A 186 5.08 -16.52 4.01
CA PHE A 186 5.93 -17.29 3.10
C PHE A 186 6.36 -18.59 3.80
N SER A 187 6.34 -19.72 3.10
CA SER A 187 6.93 -20.94 3.64
C SER A 187 8.46 -20.87 3.65
N ASP A 188 9.11 -21.70 4.44
CA ASP A 188 10.57 -21.74 4.51
C ASP A 188 11.17 -22.09 3.14
N GLU A 189 10.55 -23.00 2.40
CA GLU A 189 10.96 -23.39 1.05
C GLU A 189 10.76 -22.23 0.06
N ALA A 190 9.70 -21.46 0.21
CA ALA A 190 9.47 -20.27 -0.61
C ALA A 190 10.53 -19.20 -0.35
N LEU A 191 10.88 -18.97 0.92
CA LEU A 191 11.96 -18.07 1.29
C LEU A 191 13.30 -18.52 0.72
N GLU A 192 13.63 -19.82 0.83
CA GLU A 192 14.87 -20.38 0.26
C GLU A 192 14.99 -20.11 -1.25
N ILE A 193 13.88 -20.25 -2.00
CA ILE A 193 13.86 -20.03 -3.44
C ILE A 193 13.98 -18.54 -3.77
N LEU A 194 13.17 -17.69 -3.16
CA LEU A 194 13.05 -16.28 -3.52
C LEU A 194 14.26 -15.47 -3.08
N THR A 195 14.87 -15.80 -1.92
CA THR A 195 16.05 -15.09 -1.39
C THR A 195 17.33 -15.29 -2.20
N ARG A 196 17.36 -16.25 -3.13
CA ARG A 196 18.44 -16.39 -4.12
C ARG A 196 18.61 -15.13 -4.97
N LYS A 197 17.53 -14.36 -5.13
CA LYS A 197 17.53 -13.04 -5.78
C LYS A 197 17.81 -11.95 -4.77
N LYS A 198 19.06 -11.52 -4.62
CA LYS A 198 19.52 -10.56 -3.60
C LYS A 198 18.73 -9.24 -3.53
N ASN A 199 18.13 -8.82 -4.62
CA ASN A 199 17.49 -7.50 -4.71
C ASN A 199 15.96 -7.55 -4.56
N ILE A 200 15.33 -8.74 -4.60
CA ILE A 200 13.89 -8.86 -4.43
C ILE A 200 13.53 -8.52 -2.98
N ARG A 201 12.48 -7.77 -2.81
CA ARG A 201 11.97 -7.46 -1.47
C ARG A 201 10.79 -8.35 -1.17
N LEU A 202 10.83 -9.00 -0.02
CA LEU A 202 9.74 -9.86 0.46
C LEU A 202 9.09 -9.16 1.66
N MET A 203 7.81 -8.81 1.51
CA MET A 203 7.05 -8.07 2.51
C MET A 203 5.94 -8.95 3.07
N LYS A 204 5.99 -9.22 4.36
CA LYS A 204 4.95 -9.95 5.07
C LYS A 204 3.95 -8.96 5.65
N LEU A 205 2.68 -9.07 5.23
CA LEU A 205 1.57 -8.28 5.76
C LEU A 205 1.11 -8.86 7.10
N ASP A 206 0.76 -7.97 8.02
CA ASP A 206 0.14 -8.35 9.28
C ASP A 206 -1.39 -8.45 9.11
N THR A 207 -1.87 -9.68 8.95
CA THR A 207 -3.30 -9.99 8.78
C THR A 207 -4.12 -9.89 10.07
N SER A 208 -3.48 -9.69 11.23
CA SER A 208 -4.19 -9.40 12.48
C SER A 208 -4.71 -7.96 12.53
N LEU A 209 -4.18 -7.09 11.67
CA LEU A 209 -4.59 -5.70 11.57
C LEU A 209 -5.82 -5.55 10.69
N SER A 210 -6.79 -4.77 11.16
CA SER A 210 -8.01 -4.49 10.40
C SER A 210 -7.78 -3.51 9.26
N VAL A 211 -8.58 -3.64 8.22
CA VAL A 211 -8.80 -2.57 7.24
C VAL A 211 -9.71 -1.55 7.91
N SER A 212 -9.18 -0.39 8.30
CA SER A 212 -10.02 0.66 8.90
C SER A 212 -10.55 1.62 7.83
N SER A 213 -11.63 2.31 8.16
CA SER A 213 -12.14 3.46 7.42
C SER A 213 -11.16 4.63 7.55
N ALA A 214 -10.05 4.59 6.84
CA ALA A 214 -9.08 5.66 6.84
C ALA A 214 -9.54 6.81 5.95
N LEU A 215 -9.17 8.02 6.32
CA LEU A 215 -9.29 9.17 5.44
C LEU A 215 -8.17 9.17 4.41
N LYS A 216 -8.49 9.56 3.20
CA LYS A 216 -7.51 9.79 2.13
C LYS A 216 -7.09 11.25 2.17
N TYR A 217 -5.77 11.47 2.24
CA TYR A 217 -5.16 12.78 2.25
C TYR A 217 -4.47 13.04 0.91
N THR A 218 -4.76 14.17 0.29
CA THR A 218 -4.11 14.61 -0.94
C THR A 218 -3.55 16.02 -0.75
N ASN A 219 -2.25 16.16 -0.85
CA ASN A 219 -1.59 17.45 -0.73
C ASN A 219 -1.87 18.31 -1.96
N VAL A 220 -2.24 19.58 -1.74
CA VAL A 220 -2.46 20.60 -2.77
C VAL A 220 -1.79 21.89 -2.33
N ASN A 221 -0.58 22.13 -2.81
CA ASN A 221 0.27 23.27 -2.41
C ASN A 221 0.36 23.42 -0.90
N ASP A 222 -0.23 24.48 -0.33
CA ASP A 222 -0.32 24.76 1.11
C ASP A 222 -1.62 24.27 1.76
N GLY A 223 -2.42 23.49 1.03
CA GLY A 223 -3.69 22.93 1.48
C GLY A 223 -3.68 21.41 1.52
N LEU A 224 -4.72 20.85 2.12
CA LEU A 224 -4.95 19.41 2.20
C LEU A 224 -6.40 19.10 1.81
N LEU A 225 -6.58 18.26 0.79
CA LEU A 225 -7.87 17.65 0.51
C LEU A 225 -7.99 16.39 1.37
N VAL A 226 -9.11 16.29 2.07
CA VAL A 226 -9.44 15.14 2.92
C VAL A 226 -10.76 14.56 2.46
N GLN A 227 -10.81 13.27 2.25
CA GLN A 227 -12.02 12.53 1.90
C GLN A 227 -12.01 11.14 2.53
N GLU A 228 -13.14 10.51 2.61
CA GLU A 228 -13.23 9.09 2.92
C GLU A 228 -12.55 8.24 1.84
N MET A 229 -12.03 7.09 2.23
CA MET A 229 -11.60 6.07 1.25
C MET A 229 -12.82 5.54 0.53
N ASP A 230 -12.68 5.30 -0.77
CA ASP A 230 -13.73 4.64 -1.56
C ASP A 230 -13.84 3.16 -1.15
N GLN A 231 -14.80 2.88 -0.29
CA GLN A 231 -15.14 1.54 0.18
C GLN A 231 -16.43 1.02 -0.47
N HIS A 232 -16.96 1.75 -1.45
CA HIS A 232 -18.19 1.35 -2.12
C HIS A 232 -18.00 0.02 -2.86
N THR A 233 -18.88 -0.91 -2.57
CA THR A 233 -18.97 -2.21 -3.25
C THR A 233 -20.32 -2.32 -3.92
N ILE A 234 -20.36 -2.94 -5.08
CA ILE A 234 -21.61 -3.27 -5.76
C ILE A 234 -21.79 -4.78 -5.80
N ASN A 235 -23.04 -5.20 -5.71
CA ASN A 235 -23.48 -6.57 -5.85
C ASN A 235 -24.34 -6.71 -7.10
N GLU A 236 -24.65 -7.95 -7.49
CA GLU A 236 -25.50 -8.22 -8.66
C GLU A 236 -26.87 -7.54 -8.57
N GLU A 237 -27.45 -7.45 -7.36
CA GLU A 237 -28.74 -6.84 -7.07
C GLU A 237 -28.77 -5.32 -7.36
N ASP A 238 -27.60 -4.66 -7.32
CA ASP A 238 -27.46 -3.24 -7.59
C ASP A 238 -27.45 -2.93 -9.11
N LEU A 239 -27.26 -3.97 -9.94
CA LEU A 239 -27.09 -3.81 -11.37
C LEU A 239 -28.43 -3.67 -12.09
N LYS A 240 -28.54 -2.65 -12.95
CA LYS A 240 -29.67 -2.44 -13.84
C LYS A 240 -29.25 -2.53 -15.29
N CYS A 241 -29.74 -3.54 -16.00
CA CYS A 241 -29.54 -3.64 -17.44
C CYS A 241 -30.33 -2.55 -18.19
N VAL A 242 -29.61 -1.63 -18.83
CA VAL A 242 -30.20 -0.53 -19.63
C VAL A 242 -30.04 -0.73 -21.13
N THR A 243 -29.40 -1.82 -21.55
CA THR A 243 -29.17 -2.19 -22.95
C THR A 243 -30.25 -3.16 -23.46
N ASN A 244 -30.38 -3.27 -24.78
CA ASN A 244 -31.35 -4.19 -25.41
C ASN A 244 -31.03 -5.66 -25.12
N ARG A 245 -29.72 -6.01 -25.07
CA ARG A 245 -29.25 -7.34 -24.69
C ARG A 245 -28.95 -7.40 -23.20
N LYS A 246 -29.51 -8.37 -22.51
CA LYS A 246 -29.15 -8.65 -21.13
C LYS A 246 -27.80 -9.37 -21.08
N PRO A 247 -26.95 -9.06 -20.08
CA PRO A 247 -25.74 -9.81 -19.88
C PRO A 247 -26.05 -11.25 -19.42
N THR A 248 -25.16 -12.17 -19.73
CA THR A 248 -25.18 -13.52 -19.15
C THR A 248 -24.67 -13.50 -17.71
N GLU A 249 -24.91 -14.57 -16.93
CA GLU A 249 -24.39 -14.69 -15.56
C GLU A 249 -22.86 -14.58 -15.53
N GLU A 250 -22.18 -15.11 -16.53
CA GLU A 250 -20.73 -15.02 -16.64
C GLU A 250 -20.25 -13.60 -16.93
N GLU A 251 -20.94 -12.87 -17.80
CA GLU A 251 -20.66 -11.46 -18.07
C GLU A 251 -20.92 -10.59 -16.84
N ILE A 252 -21.93 -10.91 -16.02
CA ILE A 252 -22.17 -10.20 -14.74
C ILE A 252 -20.99 -10.39 -13.79
N LYS A 253 -20.49 -11.61 -13.63
CA LYS A 253 -19.30 -11.88 -12.78
C LYS A 253 -18.08 -11.10 -13.28
N GLN A 254 -17.88 -11.06 -14.59
CA GLN A 254 -16.78 -10.29 -15.20
C GLN A 254 -16.94 -8.78 -14.97
N LEU A 255 -18.16 -8.25 -15.08
CA LEU A 255 -18.46 -6.84 -14.83
C LEU A 255 -18.17 -6.46 -13.35
N LEU A 256 -18.61 -7.29 -12.41
CA LEU A 256 -18.36 -7.09 -10.98
C LEU A 256 -16.86 -7.16 -10.66
N PHE A 257 -16.13 -8.09 -11.28
CA PHE A 257 -14.68 -8.17 -11.16
C PHE A 257 -14.01 -6.91 -11.75
N GLY A 258 -14.41 -6.50 -12.94
CA GLY A 258 -13.90 -5.29 -13.60
C GLY A 258 -14.17 -4.02 -12.80
N TRP A 259 -15.33 -3.93 -12.15
CA TRP A 259 -15.70 -2.82 -11.27
C TRP A 259 -14.71 -2.66 -10.11
N LYS A 260 -14.38 -3.76 -9.41
CA LYS A 260 -13.42 -3.75 -8.31
C LYS A 260 -12.05 -3.23 -8.72
N VAL A 261 -11.63 -3.49 -9.95
CA VAL A 261 -10.32 -3.06 -10.42
C VAL A 261 -10.34 -1.64 -10.96
N VAL A 262 -11.40 -1.26 -11.73
CA VAL A 262 -11.42 0.06 -12.39
C VAL A 262 -11.41 1.22 -11.41
N LYS A 263 -11.97 1.07 -10.21
CA LYS A 263 -11.95 2.12 -9.18
C LYS A 263 -10.54 2.48 -8.72
N HIS A 264 -9.55 1.60 -8.92
CA HIS A 264 -8.15 1.84 -8.58
C HIS A 264 -7.31 2.35 -9.76
N VAL A 265 -7.90 2.49 -10.93
CA VAL A 265 -7.21 3.02 -12.11
C VAL A 265 -7.48 4.50 -12.25
N LYS A 266 -6.43 5.29 -12.53
CA LYS A 266 -6.60 6.74 -12.69
C LYS A 266 -7.51 7.08 -13.84
N SER A 267 -8.38 8.04 -13.63
CA SER A 267 -9.30 8.55 -14.67
C SER A 267 -8.55 9.27 -15.81
N ASN A 268 -8.98 9.11 -17.05
CA ASN A 268 -10.04 8.25 -17.51
C ASN A 268 -9.48 6.87 -17.83
N ALA A 269 -10.16 5.82 -17.41
CA ALA A 269 -9.65 4.47 -17.52
C ALA A 269 -10.67 3.51 -18.14
N ILE A 270 -10.18 2.53 -18.88
CA ILE A 270 -10.93 1.39 -19.37
C ILE A 270 -10.24 0.13 -18.88
N VAL A 271 -11.05 -0.80 -18.38
CA VAL A 271 -10.61 -2.08 -17.91
C VAL A 271 -11.17 -3.15 -18.83
N SER A 272 -10.29 -3.93 -19.46
CA SER A 272 -10.68 -5.07 -20.28
C SER A 272 -10.61 -6.36 -19.47
N VAL A 273 -11.71 -7.09 -19.42
CA VAL A 273 -11.84 -8.32 -18.64
C VAL A 273 -12.06 -9.50 -19.58
N SER A 274 -11.31 -10.59 -19.37
CA SER A 274 -11.55 -11.89 -19.96
C SER A 274 -11.58 -12.93 -18.85
N TYR A 275 -12.76 -13.47 -18.61
CA TYR A 275 -13.10 -14.61 -17.74
C TYR A 275 -12.69 -14.53 -16.26
N THR A 276 -11.71 -13.96 -15.78
CA THR A 276 -11.27 -13.84 -14.36
C THR A 276 -9.86 -13.26 -14.26
N HIS A 277 -9.40 -12.64 -15.34
CA HIS A 277 -8.15 -11.88 -15.34
C HIS A 277 -8.33 -10.60 -16.13
N LEU A 278 -7.50 -9.63 -15.88
CA LEU A 278 -7.72 -8.28 -16.32
C LEU A 278 -6.42 -7.60 -16.67
N ARG A 279 -6.42 -6.90 -17.80
CA ARG A 279 -5.46 -5.89 -18.18
C ARG A 279 -6.11 -4.50 -18.10
N ALA A 280 -5.55 -3.62 -17.26
CA ALA A 280 -5.96 -2.22 -17.23
C ALA A 280 -5.11 -1.42 -18.23
N HIS A 281 -5.77 -0.58 -19.02
CA HIS A 281 -5.11 0.41 -19.86
C HIS A 281 -5.45 1.81 -19.37
N GLU A 282 -4.44 2.61 -19.09
CA GLU A 282 -4.61 4.05 -19.01
C GLU A 282 -4.87 4.57 -20.42
N THR A 283 -6.02 5.19 -20.62
CA THR A 283 -6.18 6.08 -21.77
C THR A 283 -5.54 7.41 -21.36
N GLY A 284 -4.35 7.67 -21.83
CA GLY A 284 -3.75 8.98 -21.68
C GLY A 284 -4.71 10.02 -22.24
N ALA A 285 -5.09 11.00 -21.44
CA ALA A 285 -5.76 12.19 -21.92
C ALA A 285 -4.74 13.03 -22.70
N TYR A 286 -4.37 12.56 -23.88
CA TYR A 286 -3.67 13.37 -24.89
C TYR A 286 -4.73 13.87 -25.86
N LEU A 287 -5.30 15.00 -25.55
CA LEU A 287 -5.91 15.92 -26.48
C LEU A 287 -5.42 17.32 -26.13
#